data_2db6dec513dc65037fc5946e54206ef1
#
_entry.id   2db6dec513dc65037fc5946e54206ef1
#
_cell.length_a   1.000
_cell.length_b   1.000
_cell.length_c   1.000
_cell.angle_alpha   90.00
_cell.angle_beta   90.00
_cell.angle_gamma   90.00
#
_symmetry.space_group_name_H-M   'P 1'
#
loop_
_entity.id
_entity.type
_entity.pdbx_description
1 polymer ?
#
loop_
_entity_poly.entity_id
_entity_poly.type
_entity_poly.pdbx_seq_one_letter_code
_entity_poly.pdbx_strand_id
1 'polypeptide(L)'
;MPELANHLDTALHAAARYLAQSEGAGLDGWAPLWFGNQHAPEEINWTYGTAKVLLALNEPAQIALPGGGLRVTRAKNALLEMQRDDGAWSGFKGGEASIEETALALEALSGVTEADEETQAKLVKARDRAADWLVSQVESDAWTEPSPIGFYFAKLWYYEKLYPMIATVAALSSYRRLTEKPE
;
A
#
# COMPACT_ATOMS: atom_id res chain seq x y z
N MET A 1 6.16 19.87 -28.29
CA MET A 1 5.79 18.91 -27.21
C MET A 1 6.45 17.53 -27.31
N PRO A 2 7.12 17.11 -28.43
CA PRO A 2 7.83 15.84 -28.47
C PRO A 2 8.98 15.70 -27.46
N GLU A 3 9.71 16.78 -27.20
CA GLU A 3 10.81 16.80 -26.24
C GLU A 3 10.37 16.50 -24.81
N LEU A 4 9.23 17.07 -24.37
CA LEU A 4 8.68 16.78 -23.05
C LEU A 4 8.28 15.31 -22.90
N ALA A 5 7.66 14.70 -23.93
CA ALA A 5 7.31 13.30 -23.92
C ALA A 5 8.55 12.40 -23.76
N ASN A 6 9.63 12.68 -24.47
CA ASN A 6 10.89 11.94 -24.36
C ASN A 6 11.53 12.09 -22.97
N HIS A 7 11.47 13.29 -22.37
CA HIS A 7 11.97 13.52 -21.01
C HIS A 7 11.16 12.77 -19.97
N LEU A 8 9.83 12.74 -20.11
CA LEU A 8 8.95 11.97 -19.22
C LEU A 8 9.23 10.47 -19.32
N ASP A 9 9.36 9.95 -20.52
CA ASP A 9 9.68 8.53 -20.74
C ASP A 9 11.02 8.15 -20.11
N THR A 10 12.05 8.95 -20.33
CA THR A 10 13.37 8.77 -19.71
C THR A 10 13.29 8.77 -18.18
N ALA A 11 12.53 9.71 -17.61
CA ALA A 11 12.36 9.82 -16.16
C ALA A 11 11.60 8.61 -15.57
N LEU A 12 10.55 8.15 -16.24
CA LEU A 12 9.78 6.97 -15.85
C LEU A 12 10.65 5.70 -15.86
N HIS A 13 11.46 5.50 -16.90
CA HIS A 13 12.38 4.39 -16.97
C HIS A 13 13.47 4.46 -15.88
N ALA A 14 13.95 5.64 -15.53
CA ALA A 14 14.91 5.82 -14.45
C ALA A 14 14.27 5.49 -13.08
N ALA A 15 13.05 5.95 -12.83
CA ALA A 15 12.28 5.62 -11.63
C ALA A 15 12.01 4.11 -11.51
N ALA A 16 11.63 3.45 -12.61
CA ALA A 16 11.40 2.01 -12.64
C ALA A 16 12.68 1.21 -12.31
N ARG A 17 13.86 1.66 -12.80
CA ARG A 17 15.15 1.06 -12.42
C ARG A 17 15.47 1.28 -10.95
N TYR A 18 15.22 2.46 -10.41
CA TYR A 18 15.42 2.74 -9.00
C TYR A 18 14.56 1.83 -8.11
N LEU A 19 13.27 1.68 -8.42
CA LEU A 19 12.38 0.78 -7.70
C LEU A 19 12.87 -0.68 -7.74
N ALA A 20 13.44 -1.13 -8.86
CA ALA A 20 14.01 -2.46 -8.96
C ALA A 20 15.27 -2.65 -8.09
N GLN A 21 16.04 -1.59 -7.87
CA GLN A 21 17.27 -1.62 -7.07
C GLN A 21 17.00 -1.42 -5.56
N SER A 22 15.90 -0.77 -5.22
CA SER A 22 15.50 -0.46 -3.84
C SER A 22 14.60 -1.50 -3.19
N GLU A 23 14.29 -2.58 -3.91
CA GLU A 23 13.54 -3.72 -3.38
C GLU A 23 14.33 -4.38 -2.24
N GLY A 24 13.70 -4.56 -1.08
CA GLY A 24 14.37 -5.07 0.12
C GLY A 24 14.78 -6.53 0.00
N ALA A 25 16.02 -6.83 0.39
CA ALA A 25 16.50 -8.20 0.48
C ALA A 25 15.82 -8.90 1.69
N GLY A 26 14.95 -9.88 1.42
CA GLY A 26 14.37 -10.76 2.44
C GLY A 26 12.92 -10.49 2.83
N LEU A 27 12.35 -9.35 2.43
CA LEU A 27 10.92 -9.11 2.36
C LEU A 27 10.68 -8.61 0.94
N ASP A 28 9.80 -9.25 0.18
CA ASP A 28 9.48 -8.85 -1.21
C ASP A 28 8.70 -7.53 -1.26
N GLY A 29 9.27 -6.47 -0.63
CA GLY A 29 8.64 -5.18 -0.45
C GLY A 29 9.62 -4.01 -0.49
N TRP A 30 9.12 -2.81 -0.29
CA TRP A 30 9.89 -1.56 -0.33
C TRP A 30 9.85 -0.83 0.99
N ALA A 31 11.05 -0.51 1.51
CA ALA A 31 11.19 0.43 2.61
C ALA A 31 10.92 1.87 2.10
N PRO A 32 10.14 2.68 2.79
CA PRO A 32 9.96 4.08 2.42
C PRO A 32 11.23 4.87 2.69
N LEU A 33 11.53 5.84 1.83
CA LEU A 33 12.74 6.68 2.00
C LEU A 33 12.62 7.64 3.20
N TRP A 34 11.41 8.10 3.49
CA TRP A 34 11.19 9.21 4.43
C TRP A 34 10.29 8.83 5.61
N PHE A 35 9.26 8.03 5.36
CA PHE A 35 8.22 7.75 6.34
C PHE A 35 8.46 6.41 7.02
N GLY A 36 8.61 6.45 8.33
CA GLY A 36 8.79 5.28 9.16
C GLY A 36 7.64 5.06 10.13
N ASN A 37 7.81 4.08 11.00
CA ASN A 37 6.93 3.80 12.12
C ASN A 37 7.81 3.61 13.36
N GLN A 38 7.63 4.44 14.40
CA GLN A 38 8.47 4.40 15.61
C GLN A 38 8.40 3.08 16.38
N HIS A 39 7.36 2.28 16.16
CA HIS A 39 7.18 0.98 16.82
C HIS A 39 7.76 -0.18 16.02
N ALA A 40 8.15 0.06 14.76
CA ALA A 40 8.72 -0.96 13.90
C ALA A 40 10.21 -1.20 14.23
N PRO A 41 10.71 -2.44 14.04
CA PRO A 41 12.14 -2.68 14.03
C PRO A 41 12.83 -1.78 13.00
N GLU A 42 13.95 -1.16 13.38
CA GLU A 42 14.67 -0.20 12.53
C GLU A 42 13.84 1.00 12.10
N GLU A 43 12.67 1.21 12.71
CA GLU A 43 11.71 2.29 12.39
C GLU A 43 11.17 2.24 10.95
N ILE A 44 11.31 1.10 10.25
CA ILE A 44 10.89 0.94 8.85
C ILE A 44 9.41 0.57 8.75
N ASN A 45 8.67 1.31 7.93
CA ASN A 45 7.27 1.02 7.62
C ASN A 45 7.14 0.31 6.27
N TRP A 46 7.27 -1.01 6.27
CA TRP A 46 7.23 -1.84 5.06
C TRP A 46 5.87 -1.79 4.36
N THR A 47 4.77 -1.76 5.11
CA THR A 47 3.42 -1.66 4.56
C THR A 47 3.24 -0.36 3.80
N TYR A 48 3.65 0.77 4.39
CA TYR A 48 3.56 2.08 3.74
C TYR A 48 4.34 2.11 2.42
N GLY A 49 5.62 1.74 2.45
CA GLY A 49 6.47 1.77 1.26
C GLY A 49 5.95 0.87 0.15
N THR A 50 5.60 -0.38 0.48
CA THR A 50 5.10 -1.36 -0.47
C THR A 50 3.75 -0.94 -1.07
N ALA A 51 2.82 -0.45 -0.25
CA ALA A 51 1.51 0.04 -0.71
C ALA A 51 1.67 1.24 -1.66
N LYS A 52 2.56 2.19 -1.35
CA LYS A 52 2.82 3.34 -2.24
C LYS A 52 3.43 2.94 -3.57
N VAL A 53 4.33 1.96 -3.58
CA VAL A 53 4.88 1.41 -4.82
C VAL A 53 3.80 0.69 -5.62
N LEU A 54 2.97 -0.13 -4.99
CA LEU A 54 1.88 -0.84 -5.67
C LEU A 54 0.86 0.15 -6.26
N LEU A 55 0.44 1.16 -5.51
CA LEU A 55 -0.44 2.22 -6.01
C LEU A 55 0.13 2.92 -7.25
N ALA A 56 1.42 3.25 -7.23
CA ALA A 56 2.07 3.88 -8.37
C ALA A 56 2.15 2.95 -9.59
N LEU A 57 2.28 1.63 -9.39
CA LEU A 57 2.42 0.64 -10.45
C LEU A 57 1.06 0.11 -10.98
N ASN A 58 -0.05 0.38 -10.32
CA ASN A 58 -1.38 -0.09 -10.76
C ASN A 58 -1.89 0.59 -12.05
N GLU A 59 -1.27 1.69 -12.45
CA GLU A 59 -1.59 2.34 -13.73
C GLU A 59 -1.05 1.51 -14.90
N PRO A 60 -1.86 1.25 -15.96
CA PRO A 60 -1.46 0.39 -17.08
C PRO A 60 -0.14 0.80 -17.74
N ALA A 61 0.12 2.10 -17.86
CA ALA A 61 1.36 2.63 -18.43
C ALA A 61 2.59 2.27 -17.58
N GLN A 62 2.43 2.15 -16.27
CA GLN A 62 3.51 1.79 -15.35
C GLN A 62 3.76 0.27 -15.33
N ILE A 63 2.69 -0.52 -15.47
CA ILE A 63 2.80 -1.99 -15.61
C ILE A 63 3.61 -2.35 -16.88
N ALA A 64 3.46 -1.57 -17.95
CA ALA A 64 4.19 -1.76 -19.21
C ALA A 64 5.69 -1.45 -19.09
N LEU A 65 6.17 -0.77 -18.07
CA LEU A 65 7.60 -0.52 -17.86
C LEU A 65 8.36 -1.84 -17.62
N PRO A 66 9.66 -1.91 -17.96
CA PRO A 66 10.45 -3.13 -17.79
C PRO A 66 10.36 -3.69 -16.36
N GLY A 67 9.82 -4.91 -16.23
CA GLY A 67 9.60 -5.57 -14.94
C GLY A 67 8.45 -5.01 -14.08
N GLY A 68 7.59 -4.14 -14.64
CA GLY A 68 6.45 -3.57 -13.91
C GLY A 68 5.51 -4.63 -13.38
N GLY A 69 5.08 -5.56 -14.22
CA GLY A 69 4.21 -6.68 -13.80
C GLY A 69 4.81 -7.55 -12.70
N LEU A 70 6.11 -7.85 -12.76
CA LEU A 70 6.79 -8.60 -11.70
C LEU A 70 6.77 -7.84 -10.37
N ARG A 71 7.01 -6.53 -10.40
CA ARG A 71 6.97 -5.70 -9.19
C ARG A 71 5.57 -5.59 -8.62
N VAL A 72 4.53 -5.48 -9.44
CA VAL A 72 3.12 -5.56 -8.99
C VAL A 72 2.87 -6.88 -8.25
N THR A 73 3.29 -8.01 -8.84
CA THR A 73 3.13 -9.33 -8.21
C THR A 73 3.86 -9.40 -6.86
N ARG A 74 5.09 -8.92 -6.78
CA ARG A 74 5.87 -8.92 -5.53
C ARG A 74 5.25 -8.01 -4.47
N ALA A 75 4.90 -6.77 -4.82
CA ALA A 75 4.26 -5.84 -3.89
C ALA A 75 2.94 -6.39 -3.34
N LYS A 76 2.10 -6.95 -4.22
CA LYS A 76 0.86 -7.63 -3.82
C LYS A 76 1.14 -8.78 -2.84
N ASN A 77 2.07 -9.68 -3.18
CA ASN A 77 2.38 -10.83 -2.33
C ASN A 77 2.91 -10.39 -0.97
N ALA A 78 3.82 -9.41 -0.93
CA ALA A 78 4.33 -8.86 0.32
C ALA A 78 3.21 -8.29 1.20
N LEU A 79 2.27 -7.54 0.64
CA LEU A 79 1.11 -7.04 1.39
C LEU A 79 0.25 -8.18 1.90
N LEU A 80 -0.05 -9.19 1.07
CA LEU A 80 -0.84 -10.35 1.50
C LEU A 80 -0.19 -11.14 2.64
N GLU A 81 1.15 -11.28 2.63
CA GLU A 81 1.90 -11.94 3.69
C GLU A 81 1.97 -11.13 5.00
N MET A 82 1.85 -9.81 4.91
CA MET A 82 1.85 -8.92 6.07
C MET A 82 0.46 -8.76 6.69
N GLN A 83 -0.62 -9.22 6.03
CA GLN A 83 -1.96 -9.14 6.59
C GLN A 83 -2.07 -9.95 7.87
N ARG A 84 -2.61 -9.32 8.89
CA ARG A 84 -2.87 -9.92 10.21
C ARG A 84 -4.09 -10.85 10.17
N ASP A 85 -4.21 -11.67 11.20
CA ASP A 85 -5.35 -12.58 11.35
C ASP A 85 -6.69 -11.87 11.56
N ASP A 86 -6.67 -10.62 12.05
CA ASP A 86 -7.85 -9.78 12.18
C ASP A 86 -8.25 -9.04 10.88
N GLY A 87 -7.48 -9.16 9.81
CA GLY A 87 -7.71 -8.53 8.52
C GLY A 87 -7.00 -7.18 8.33
N ALA A 88 -6.43 -6.62 9.37
CA ALA A 88 -5.72 -5.35 9.35
C ALA A 88 -4.24 -5.50 8.91
N TRP A 89 -3.56 -4.36 8.81
CA TRP A 89 -2.11 -4.26 8.69
C TRP A 89 -1.51 -3.39 9.80
N SER A 90 -0.23 -3.58 9.99
CA SER A 90 0.64 -2.66 10.72
C SER A 90 1.78 -2.23 9.81
N GLY A 91 2.66 -1.36 10.27
CA GLY A 91 3.85 -0.96 9.52
C GLY A 91 4.85 -2.10 9.23
N PHE A 92 4.74 -3.20 9.96
CA PHE A 92 5.62 -4.38 9.85
C PHE A 92 4.90 -5.66 10.30
N LYS A 93 5.43 -6.81 9.89
CA LYS A 93 4.84 -8.11 10.23
C LYS A 93 4.86 -8.35 11.73
N GLY A 94 3.70 -8.59 12.32
CA GLY A 94 3.53 -8.84 13.75
C GLY A 94 3.37 -7.60 14.63
N GLY A 95 3.34 -6.40 14.04
CA GLY A 95 3.02 -5.16 14.76
C GLY A 95 1.53 -5.02 15.10
N GLU A 96 1.19 -3.99 15.87
CA GLU A 96 -0.19 -3.65 16.17
C GLU A 96 -0.91 -3.11 14.93
N ALA A 97 -2.19 -3.43 14.80
CA ALA A 97 -3.02 -2.94 13.70
C ALA A 97 -3.09 -1.40 13.72
N SER A 98 -3.00 -0.80 12.56
CA SER A 98 -3.21 0.63 12.40
C SER A 98 -4.18 0.93 11.26
N ILE A 99 -4.84 2.06 11.37
CA ILE A 99 -5.84 2.48 10.39
C ILE A 99 -5.17 2.90 9.09
N GLU A 100 -4.09 3.67 9.16
CA GLU A 100 -3.38 4.18 7.99
C GLU A 100 -2.78 3.05 7.16
N GLU A 101 -2.06 2.12 7.79
CA GLU A 101 -1.44 1.02 7.08
C GLU A 101 -2.48 0.06 6.51
N THR A 102 -3.57 -0.20 7.25
CA THR A 102 -4.68 -1.02 6.75
C THR A 102 -5.37 -0.37 5.55
N ALA A 103 -5.64 0.92 5.64
CA ALA A 103 -6.26 1.67 4.54
C ALA A 103 -5.35 1.73 3.30
N LEU A 104 -4.06 2.04 3.48
CA LEU A 104 -3.09 2.07 2.38
C LEU A 104 -2.96 0.71 1.68
N ALA A 105 -2.90 -0.38 2.45
CA ALA A 105 -2.84 -1.72 1.90
C ALA A 105 -4.12 -2.09 1.13
N LEU A 106 -5.31 -1.79 1.69
CA LEU A 106 -6.59 -2.03 1.02
C LEU A 106 -6.68 -1.23 -0.28
N GLU A 107 -6.34 0.07 -0.26
CA GLU A 107 -6.39 0.91 -1.46
C GLU A 107 -5.48 0.38 -2.55
N ALA A 108 -4.23 0.02 -2.20
CA ALA A 108 -3.26 -0.51 -3.14
C ALA A 108 -3.69 -1.85 -3.73
N LEU A 109 -4.15 -2.77 -2.90
CA LEU A 109 -4.66 -4.07 -3.34
C LEU A 109 -5.93 -3.92 -4.19
N SER A 110 -6.75 -2.90 -3.97
CA SER A 110 -7.97 -2.66 -4.75
C SER A 110 -7.72 -2.35 -6.23
N GLY A 111 -6.52 -1.90 -6.59
CA GLY A 111 -6.12 -1.69 -7.98
C GLY A 111 -5.61 -2.95 -8.71
N VAL A 112 -5.46 -4.08 -8.00
CA VAL A 112 -4.89 -5.31 -8.58
C VAL A 112 -6.00 -6.26 -9.04
N THR A 113 -5.80 -6.94 -10.16
CA THR A 113 -6.61 -8.06 -10.63
C THR A 113 -5.71 -9.24 -11.00
N GLU A 114 -6.18 -10.45 -10.77
CA GLU A 114 -5.46 -11.68 -11.08
C GLU A 114 -6.23 -12.54 -12.07
N ALA A 115 -5.51 -13.16 -12.99
CA ALA A 115 -6.11 -14.08 -13.97
C ALA A 115 -6.33 -15.48 -13.39
N ASP A 116 -5.53 -15.88 -12.41
CA ASP A 116 -5.66 -17.15 -11.71
C ASP A 116 -6.74 -17.06 -10.62
N GLU A 117 -7.74 -17.96 -10.71
CA GLU A 117 -8.90 -17.95 -9.82
C GLU A 117 -8.55 -18.12 -8.34
N GLU A 118 -7.57 -18.97 -8.01
CA GLU A 118 -7.16 -19.19 -6.62
C GLU A 118 -6.51 -17.96 -6.03
N THR A 119 -5.60 -17.32 -6.77
CA THR A 119 -4.93 -16.08 -6.38
C THR A 119 -5.92 -14.93 -6.28
N GLN A 120 -6.87 -14.83 -7.22
CA GLN A 120 -7.94 -13.84 -7.18
C GLN A 120 -8.83 -14.03 -5.95
N ALA A 121 -9.20 -15.25 -5.59
CA ALA A 121 -10.00 -15.52 -4.40
C ALA A 121 -9.28 -15.13 -3.10
N LYS A 122 -7.97 -15.38 -3.00
CA LYS A 122 -7.14 -14.92 -1.87
C LYS A 122 -7.13 -13.40 -1.77
N LEU A 123 -6.98 -12.71 -2.90
CA LEU A 123 -6.96 -11.25 -2.98
C LEU A 123 -8.31 -10.65 -2.58
N VAL A 124 -9.43 -11.20 -3.06
CA VAL A 124 -10.78 -10.78 -2.67
C VAL A 124 -10.98 -10.95 -1.17
N LYS A 125 -10.67 -12.13 -0.62
CA LYS A 125 -10.78 -12.39 0.81
C LYS A 125 -9.97 -11.43 1.66
N ALA A 126 -8.76 -11.07 1.22
CA ALA A 126 -7.91 -10.14 1.95
C ALA A 126 -8.52 -8.72 1.98
N ARG A 127 -9.06 -8.26 0.85
CA ARG A 127 -9.74 -6.96 0.74
C ARG A 127 -11.00 -6.90 1.58
N ASP A 128 -11.85 -7.94 1.53
CA ASP A 128 -13.10 -8.01 2.27
C ASP A 128 -12.83 -7.88 3.77
N ARG A 129 -11.88 -8.66 4.28
CA ARG A 129 -11.47 -8.60 5.70
C ARG A 129 -10.95 -7.22 6.11
N ALA A 130 -10.18 -6.58 5.24
CA ALA A 130 -9.67 -5.23 5.50
C ALA A 130 -10.78 -4.18 5.49
N ALA A 131 -11.70 -4.29 4.55
CA ALA A 131 -12.85 -3.40 4.47
C ALA A 131 -13.75 -3.55 5.71
N ASP A 132 -14.06 -4.78 6.11
CA ASP A 132 -14.84 -5.07 7.33
C ASP A 132 -14.15 -4.50 8.57
N TRP A 133 -12.83 -4.68 8.67
CA TRP A 133 -12.07 -4.12 9.79
C TRP A 133 -12.12 -2.59 9.81
N LEU A 134 -11.89 -1.91 8.68
CA LEU A 134 -11.98 -0.45 8.60
C LEU A 134 -13.39 0.08 8.89
N VAL A 135 -14.42 -0.59 8.39
CA VAL A 135 -15.81 -0.25 8.70
C VAL A 135 -16.06 -0.33 10.20
N SER A 136 -15.59 -1.37 10.88
CA SER A 136 -15.70 -1.48 12.34
C SER A 136 -15.00 -0.37 13.09
N GLN A 137 -13.85 0.13 12.58
CA GLN A 137 -13.17 1.29 13.17
C GLN A 137 -13.96 2.59 12.99
N VAL A 138 -14.63 2.75 11.83
CA VAL A 138 -15.51 3.91 11.58
C VAL A 138 -16.73 3.88 12.49
N GLU A 139 -17.39 2.72 12.63
CA GLU A 139 -18.57 2.56 13.47
C GLU A 139 -18.30 2.74 14.97
N SER A 140 -17.08 2.49 15.40
CA SER A 140 -16.63 2.67 16.79
C SER A 140 -15.97 4.03 17.08
N ASP A 141 -15.90 4.94 16.09
CA ASP A 141 -15.16 6.21 16.14
C ASP A 141 -13.63 6.06 16.34
N ALA A 142 -13.10 4.85 16.34
CA ALA A 142 -11.66 4.60 16.50
C ALA A 142 -10.83 5.07 15.29
N TRP A 143 -11.46 5.25 14.13
CA TRP A 143 -10.80 5.67 12.88
C TRP A 143 -10.18 7.08 12.93
N THR A 144 -10.39 7.82 13.99
CA THR A 144 -9.79 9.13 14.26
C THR A 144 -8.51 9.04 15.07
N GLU A 145 -8.13 7.83 15.54
CA GLU A 145 -6.93 7.61 16.31
C GLU A 145 -5.71 7.52 15.39
N PRO A 146 -4.78 8.49 15.47
CA PRO A 146 -3.65 8.54 14.54
C PRO A 146 -2.57 7.53 14.91
N SER A 147 -1.96 6.92 13.90
CA SER A 147 -0.69 6.20 14.05
C SER A 147 0.50 7.18 13.95
N PRO A 148 1.65 6.84 14.55
CA PRO A 148 2.83 7.66 14.42
C PRO A 148 3.38 7.58 13.00
N ILE A 149 3.30 8.68 12.27
CA ILE A 149 3.95 8.87 10.98
C ILE A 149 5.02 9.92 11.11
N GLY A 150 6.20 9.71 10.55
CA GLY A 150 7.23 10.71 10.62
C GLY A 150 8.51 10.36 9.88
N PHE A 151 9.47 11.25 9.99
CA PHE A 151 10.77 11.10 9.34
C PHE A 151 11.70 10.31 10.27
N TYR A 152 11.79 8.99 10.06
CA TYR A 152 12.57 8.09 10.92
C TYR A 152 14.05 8.50 11.03
N PHE A 153 14.65 9.04 9.98
CA PHE A 153 16.02 9.51 9.98
C PHE A 153 16.26 10.76 10.87
N ALA A 154 15.22 11.54 11.13
CA ALA A 154 15.26 12.71 12.01
C ALA A 154 14.58 12.43 13.36
N LYS A 155 14.01 11.25 13.55
CA LYS A 155 13.21 10.85 14.73
C LYS A 155 12.11 11.87 15.07
N LEU A 156 11.47 12.42 14.03
CA LEU A 156 10.36 13.34 14.11
C LEU A 156 9.06 12.61 13.84
N TRP A 157 8.29 12.35 14.90
CA TRP A 157 7.05 11.61 14.82
C TRP A 157 5.86 12.54 14.99
N TYR A 158 4.86 12.35 14.12
CA TYR A 158 3.62 13.10 14.12
C TYR A 158 2.45 12.18 14.41
N TYR A 159 1.45 12.76 15.09
CA TYR A 159 0.16 12.13 15.32
C TYR A 159 -0.90 13.04 14.70
N GLU A 160 -1.15 12.84 13.41
CA GLU A 160 -2.03 13.72 12.62
C GLU A 160 -3.37 13.02 12.38
N LYS A 161 -4.42 13.50 13.04
CA LYS A 161 -5.77 12.90 13.00
C LYS A 161 -6.39 12.84 11.59
N LEU A 162 -5.98 13.68 10.67
CA LEU A 162 -6.51 13.66 9.31
C LEU A 162 -5.98 12.48 8.49
N TYR A 163 -4.81 11.94 8.81
CA TYR A 163 -4.21 10.85 8.04
C TYR A 163 -5.06 9.57 8.05
N PRO A 164 -5.48 9.01 9.21
CA PRO A 164 -6.33 7.83 9.23
C PRO A 164 -7.67 8.09 8.53
N MET A 165 -8.26 9.28 8.70
CA MET A 165 -9.53 9.63 8.09
C MET A 165 -9.43 9.70 6.55
N ILE A 166 -8.42 10.41 6.02
CA ILE A 166 -8.19 10.54 4.58
C ILE A 166 -7.90 9.16 3.96
N ALA A 167 -7.03 8.37 4.59
CA ALA A 167 -6.67 7.05 4.11
C ALA A 167 -7.88 6.11 4.10
N THR A 168 -8.69 6.11 5.16
CA THR A 168 -9.91 5.30 5.25
C THR A 168 -10.91 5.64 4.15
N VAL A 169 -11.18 6.94 3.91
CA VAL A 169 -12.09 7.37 2.84
C VAL A 169 -11.57 6.94 1.46
N ALA A 170 -10.28 7.10 1.19
CA ALA A 170 -9.67 6.67 -0.06
C ALA A 170 -9.79 5.15 -0.28
N ALA A 171 -9.44 4.36 0.74
CA ALA A 171 -9.48 2.91 0.69
C ALA A 171 -10.90 2.35 0.49
N LEU A 172 -11.83 2.75 1.33
CA LEU A 172 -13.23 2.29 1.23
C LEU A 172 -13.89 2.74 -0.07
N SER A 173 -13.57 3.95 -0.58
CA SER A 173 -14.05 4.39 -1.89
C SER A 173 -13.46 3.56 -3.04
N SER A 174 -12.20 3.17 -2.95
CA SER A 174 -11.56 2.30 -3.95
C SER A 174 -12.14 0.88 -3.92
N TYR A 175 -12.34 0.32 -2.72
CA TYR A 175 -12.97 -0.98 -2.54
C TYR A 175 -14.42 -0.99 -3.05
N ARG A 176 -15.21 0.04 -2.74
CA ARG A 176 -16.59 0.17 -3.21
C ARG A 176 -16.69 0.13 -4.73
N ARG A 177 -15.80 0.85 -5.45
CA ARG A 177 -15.76 0.83 -6.93
C ARG A 177 -15.51 -0.55 -7.53
N LEU A 178 -14.86 -1.47 -6.79
CA LEU A 178 -14.67 -2.85 -7.23
C LEU A 178 -15.91 -3.72 -7.05
N THR A 179 -16.70 -3.44 -6.02
CA THR A 179 -17.85 -4.28 -5.62
C THR A 179 -19.15 -3.80 -6.24
N GLU A 180 -19.28 -2.51 -6.55
CA GLU A 180 -20.42 -1.96 -7.28
C GLU A 180 -20.26 -2.27 -8.77
N LYS A 181 -21.19 -3.03 -9.34
CA LYS A 181 -21.28 -3.20 -10.79
C LYS A 181 -21.60 -1.84 -11.42
N PRO A 182 -20.94 -1.45 -12.54
CA PRO A 182 -21.42 -0.30 -13.30
C PRO A 182 -22.87 -0.56 -13.73
N GLU A 183 -23.77 0.36 -13.38
CA GLU A 183 -25.14 0.38 -13.88
C GLU A 183 -25.19 0.54 -15.41
#